data_a3044a52737d2f9ea4ec8c4dab440f70
#
_entry.id   a3044a52737d2f9ea4ec8c4dab440f70
#
_cell.length_a   1.000
_cell.length_b   1.000
_cell.length_c   1.000
_cell.angle_alpha   90.00
_cell.angle_beta   90.00
_cell.angle_gamma   90.00
#
_symmetry.space_group_name_H-M   'P 1'
#
loop_
_entity.id
_entity.type
_entity.pdbx_description
1 polymer ?
#
loop_
_entity_poly.entity_id
_entity_poly.type
_entity_poly.pdbx_seq_one_letter_code
_entity_poly.pdbx_strand_id
1 'polypeptide(L)' 'MYVKVRVYANAKKESVAMISENRLRISVKEKPLQNLANRRVAELVAYHYRVPVKKIRIISGHQSPSKIFSVD' A
#
# COMPACT_ATOMS: atom_id res chain seq x y z
N MET A 1 4.18 2.38 -13.72
CA MET A 1 4.51 3.41 -12.71
C MET A 1 4.88 2.74 -11.40
N TYR A 2 5.92 3.21 -10.76
CA TYR A 2 6.30 2.71 -9.44
C TYR A 2 5.88 3.70 -8.38
N VAL A 3 5.35 3.17 -7.28
CA VAL A 3 4.85 3.97 -6.16
C VAL A 3 5.54 3.52 -4.89
N LYS A 4 6.11 4.45 -4.15
CA LYS A 4 6.66 4.18 -2.83
C LYS A 4 5.58 4.37 -1.79
N VAL A 5 5.40 3.37 -0.93
CA VAL A 5 4.37 3.39 0.10
C VAL A 5 5.00 3.12 1.46
N ARG A 6 4.84 4.05 2.39
CA ARG A 6 5.17 3.81 3.79
C ARG A 6 3.92 3.30 4.49
N VAL A 7 4.01 2.11 5.09
CA VAL A 7 2.86 1.42 5.66
C VAL A 7 2.96 1.40 7.18
N TYR A 8 1.86 1.74 7.83
CA TYR A 8 1.68 1.62 9.27
C TYR A 8 0.58 0.59 9.51
N ALA A 9 0.97 -0.63 9.88
CA ALA A 9 0.04 -1.71 10.15
C ALA A 9 -0.47 -1.64 11.58
N ASN A 10 -1.55 -2.36 11.84
CA ASN A 10 -2.16 -2.43 13.17
C ASN A 10 -2.51 -1.04 13.72
N ALA A 11 -2.94 -0.16 12.83
CA ALA A 11 -3.33 1.20 13.18
C ALA A 11 -4.77 1.23 13.69
N LYS A 12 -5.11 2.26 14.44
CA LYS A 12 -6.48 2.44 14.95
C LYS A 12 -7.42 2.90 13.85
N LYS A 13 -6.92 3.64 12.88
CA LYS A 13 -7.71 4.17 11.75
C LYS A 13 -6.98 3.89 10.45
N GLU A 14 -7.77 3.57 9.42
CA GLU A 14 -7.24 3.44 8.08
C GLU A 14 -7.14 4.83 7.45
N SER A 15 -6.02 5.12 6.79
CA SER A 15 -5.84 6.40 6.13
C SER A 15 -4.86 6.27 4.96
N VAL A 16 -5.04 7.16 3.99
CA VAL A 16 -4.14 7.28 2.85
C VAL A 16 -3.78 8.75 2.71
N ALA A 17 -2.48 9.05 2.78
CA ALA A 17 -1.99 10.40 2.59
C ALA A 17 -1.07 10.42 1.37
N MET A 18 -1.34 11.31 0.43
CA MET A 18 -0.49 11.49 -0.73
C MET A 18 0.64 12.45 -0.38
N ILE A 19 1.88 11.97 -0.47
CA ILE A 19 3.06 12.78 -0.22
C ILE A 19 3.50 13.46 -1.52
N SER A 20 3.44 12.72 -2.62
CA SER A 20 3.70 13.24 -3.96
C SER A 20 2.94 12.34 -4.94
N GLU A 21 3.11 12.58 -6.26
CA GLU A 21 2.39 11.79 -7.27
C GLU A 21 2.61 10.29 -7.15
N ASN A 22 3.79 9.89 -6.69
CA ASN A 22 4.16 8.47 -6.62
C ASN A 22 4.66 8.07 -5.23
N ARG A 23 4.26 8.79 -4.19
CA ARG A 23 4.61 8.47 -2.81
C ARG A 23 3.39 8.59 -1.92
N LEU A 24 3.08 7.52 -1.20
CA LEU A 24 1.91 7.47 -0.31
C LEU A 24 2.35 7.05 1.08
N ARG A 25 1.61 7.54 2.06
CA ARG A 25 1.68 7.05 3.43
C ARG A 25 0.33 6.44 3.75
N ILE A 26 0.32 5.15 4.10
CA ILE A 26 -0.92 4.41 4.30
C ILE A 26 -0.91 3.75 5.67
N SER A 27 -1.99 3.96 6.42
CA SER A 27 -2.24 3.27 7.69
C SER A 27 -3.36 2.27 7.47
N VAL A 28 -3.17 1.04 7.93
CA VAL A 28 -4.18 -0.01 7.83
C VAL A 28 -4.41 -0.62 9.20
N LYS A 29 -5.64 -1.09 9.42
CA LYS A 29 -6.01 -1.73 10.68
C LYS A 29 -5.46 -3.15 10.77
N GLU A 30 -5.25 -3.80 9.63
CA GLU A 30 -4.77 -5.17 9.56
C GLU A 30 -3.39 -5.30 10.18
N LYS A 31 -3.14 -6.46 10.80
CA LYS A 31 -1.85 -6.78 11.37
C LYS A 31 -0.87 -7.15 10.25
N PRO A 32 0.44 -6.98 10.46
CA PRO A 32 1.44 -7.34 9.45
C PRO A 32 1.70 -8.85 9.45
N LEU A 33 0.63 -9.65 9.35
CA LEU A 33 0.68 -11.10 9.40
C LEU A 33 0.03 -11.68 8.15
N GLN A 34 0.63 -12.74 7.60
CA GLN A 34 0.04 -13.52 6.52
C GLN A 34 -0.41 -12.68 5.34
N ASN A 35 0.34 -11.63 5.03
CA ASN A 35 0.06 -10.70 3.93
C ASN A 35 -1.26 -9.92 4.07
N LEU A 36 -1.89 -9.93 5.22
CA LEU A 36 -3.16 -9.20 5.41
C LEU A 36 -2.98 -7.72 5.15
N ALA A 37 -1.96 -7.10 5.77
CA ALA A 37 -1.70 -5.68 5.57
C ALA A 37 -1.30 -5.39 4.13
N ASN A 38 -0.47 -6.23 3.52
CA ASN A 38 -0.04 -6.04 2.13
C ASN A 38 -1.24 -6.06 1.17
N ARG A 39 -2.17 -6.99 1.37
CA ARG A 39 -3.38 -7.08 0.53
C ARG A 39 -4.22 -5.82 0.68
N ARG A 40 -4.43 -5.37 1.91
CA ARG A 40 -5.22 -4.17 2.14
C ARG A 40 -4.55 -2.94 1.55
N VAL A 41 -3.23 -2.81 1.70
CA VAL A 41 -2.48 -1.70 1.11
C VAL A 41 -2.62 -1.73 -0.42
N ALA A 42 -2.52 -2.89 -1.04
CA ALA A 42 -2.69 -3.00 -2.49
C ALA A 42 -4.07 -2.54 -2.93
N GLU A 43 -5.12 -2.89 -2.18
CA GLU A 43 -6.47 -2.43 -2.47
C GLU A 43 -6.58 -0.91 -2.39
N LEU A 44 -5.97 -0.32 -1.37
CA LEU A 44 -6.00 1.13 -1.20
C LEU A 44 -5.19 1.86 -2.26
N VAL A 45 -4.05 1.30 -2.67
CA VAL A 45 -3.27 1.86 -3.78
C VAL A 45 -4.08 1.81 -5.07
N ALA A 46 -4.74 0.68 -5.34
CA ALA A 46 -5.59 0.53 -6.52
C ALA A 46 -6.70 1.57 -6.52
N TYR A 47 -7.36 1.74 -5.39
CA TYR A 47 -8.42 2.71 -5.24
C TYR A 47 -7.92 4.14 -5.48
N HIS A 48 -6.76 4.47 -4.91
CA HIS A 48 -6.17 5.81 -5.05
C HIS A 48 -5.87 6.15 -6.51
N TYR A 49 -5.33 5.19 -7.26
CA TYR A 49 -4.98 5.40 -8.67
C TYR A 49 -6.10 4.99 -9.63
N ARG A 50 -7.25 4.57 -9.10
CA ARG A 50 -8.44 4.22 -9.87
C ARG A 50 -8.18 3.14 -10.91
N VAL A 51 -7.48 2.09 -10.47
CA VAL A 51 -7.21 0.92 -11.30
C VAL A 51 -7.67 -0.34 -10.56
N PRO A 52 -7.93 -1.43 -11.29
CA PRO A 52 -8.25 -2.70 -10.62
C PRO A 52 -7.08 -3.18 -9.79
N VAL A 53 -7.36 -3.85 -8.68
CA VAL A 53 -6.32 -4.33 -7.77
C VAL A 53 -5.35 -5.31 -8.46
N LYS A 54 -5.83 -6.03 -9.48
CA LYS A 54 -4.97 -6.94 -10.26
C LYS A 54 -3.86 -6.22 -11.01
N LYS A 55 -3.95 -4.90 -11.16
CA LYS A 55 -2.92 -4.07 -11.79
C LYS A 55 -1.86 -3.60 -10.80
N ILE A 56 -2.03 -3.94 -9.52
CA ILE A 56 -1.12 -3.54 -8.46
C ILE A 56 -0.26 -4.74 -8.08
N ARG A 57 1.07 -4.56 -8.09
CA ARG A 57 2.01 -5.62 -7.75
C ARG A 57 3.06 -5.06 -6.80
N ILE A 58 3.34 -5.82 -5.73
CA ILE A 58 4.41 -5.43 -4.83
C ILE A 58 5.74 -5.87 -5.44
N ILE A 59 6.66 -4.92 -5.57
CA ILE A 59 7.96 -5.14 -6.18
C ILE A 59 9.02 -5.41 -5.12
N SER A 60 8.99 -4.68 -4.02
CA SER A 60 9.93 -4.88 -2.93
C SER A 60 9.32 -4.47 -1.61
N GLY A 61 9.96 -4.91 -0.52
CA GLY A 61 9.52 -4.55 0.82
C GLY A 61 8.35 -5.38 1.33
N HIS A 62 8.23 -6.65 0.88
CA HIS A 62 7.12 -7.51 1.30
C HIS A 62 6.99 -7.61 2.82
N GLN A 63 8.12 -7.59 3.54
CA GLN A 63 8.13 -7.68 4.99
C GLN A 63 8.68 -6.41 5.64
N SER A 64 8.72 -5.34 4.89
CA SER A 64 9.21 -4.05 5.35
C SER A 64 8.07 -3.05 5.41
N PRO A 65 8.11 -2.07 6.34
CA PRO A 65 7.12 -0.99 6.33
C PRO A 65 7.28 -0.06 5.12
N SER A 66 8.43 -0.08 4.46
CA SER A 66 8.64 0.69 3.23
C SER A 66 8.52 -0.25 2.04
N LYS A 67 7.56 0.00 1.16
CA LYS A 67 7.24 -0.89 0.06
C LYS A 67 7.25 -0.14 -1.26
N ILE A 68 7.51 -0.89 -2.34
CA ILE A 68 7.40 -0.35 -3.69
C ILE A 68 6.37 -1.19 -4.43
N PHE A 69 5.38 -0.51 -4.99
CA PHE A 69 4.33 -1.14 -5.80
C PHE A 69 4.49 -0.72 -7.26
N SER A 70 4.18 -1.64 -8.15
CA SER A 70 4.00 -1.34 -9.57
C SER A 70 2.52 -1.13 -9.84
N VAL A 71 2.20 -0.05 -10.53
CA VAL A 71 0.83 0.26 -10.96
C VAL A 71 0.83 0.26 -12.48
N ASP A 72 0.14 -0.69 -13.07
CA ASP A 72 0.11 -0.84 -14.55
C ASP A 72 -1.04 -0.07 -15.20
#